data_6fc4e3ccbe0e7de866d98feeb23c3962
#
_entry.id   6fc4e3ccbe0e7de866d98feeb23c3962
#
_cell.length_a   1.000
_cell.length_b   1.000
_cell.length_c   1.000
_cell.angle_alpha   90.00
_cell.angle_beta   90.00
_cell.angle_gamma   90.00
#
_symmetry.space_group_name_H-M   'P 1'
#
loop_
_entity.id
_entity.type
_entity.pdbx_description
1 polymer ?
#
loop_
_entity_poly.entity_id
_entity_poly.type
_entity_poly.pdbx_seq_one_letter_code
_entity_poly.pdbx_strand_id
1 'polypeptide(L)'
;APWYSHVEEFIGVCGNKDGVESMPDGEFLPPFELNCVEAHIQKSIKENFGRYLVHARWAHITQPKEIHLKQGRGKCMARNLCMRGCPFGGYFSSVSSTLPWAERTGNLTIRPHSVVHSIIYDEKKGKASGVRIIDANTNEVIEYFARIIFVNASALNSNLVLLNSKSNRFPNGLGNDNGLLGKYVAFHNYRASVGAEMDGFEDKYYFGRNPSEPIIANYRNLKKQEMEYVGGFTTFMGASREGWWGNTENEIGEALKAKAQQPGGWTTYMYMQGETIPKESNHVRLSETEKDQWGIPLLVTSVDYDDNDDKMVKDFIEQSSLMLEKAGAKNISHYDSHQAPGLDIHEMGGCRMGNDPKNSLLNKWNQLHHCKNVFVTDGACMTSTGNQSPSILYMALTARAANYAVEEMEKGNL
;
A
#
# COMPACT_ATOMS: atom_id res chain seq x y z
N ALA A 1 4.91 12.86 13.02
CA ALA A 1 3.65 13.60 12.82
C ALA A 1 3.72 14.62 11.68
N PRO A 2 4.64 15.62 11.60
CA PRO A 2 4.53 16.70 10.63
C PRO A 2 4.54 16.24 9.16
N TRP A 3 5.29 15.22 8.84
CA TRP A 3 5.36 14.68 7.47
C TRP A 3 4.08 13.96 7.03
N TYR A 4 3.35 13.36 7.96
CA TYR A 4 2.02 12.79 7.67
C TYR A 4 1.03 13.91 7.34
N SER A 5 0.91 14.92 8.20
CA SER A 5 0.01 16.07 7.97
C SER A 5 0.33 16.76 6.64
N HIS A 6 1.61 16.96 6.33
CA HIS A 6 2.04 17.52 5.05
C HIS A 6 1.55 16.70 3.85
N VAL A 7 1.72 15.37 3.91
CA VAL A 7 1.29 14.49 2.81
C VAL A 7 -0.23 14.42 2.73
N GLU A 8 -0.93 14.27 3.86
CA GLU A 8 -2.39 14.23 3.91
C GLU A 8 -3.03 15.46 3.26
N GLU A 9 -2.53 16.64 3.59
CA GLU A 9 -3.00 17.88 2.97
C GLU A 9 -2.65 17.96 1.49
N PHE A 10 -1.41 17.60 1.12
CA PHE A 10 -0.93 17.71 -0.25
C PHE A 10 -1.68 16.78 -1.21
N ILE A 11 -1.92 15.51 -0.83
CA ILE A 11 -2.61 14.54 -1.69
C ILE A 11 -4.13 14.60 -1.59
N GLY A 12 -4.67 15.24 -0.54
CA GLY A 12 -6.10 15.38 -0.31
C GLY A 12 -6.73 14.10 0.24
N VAL A 13 -6.31 13.69 1.43
CA VAL A 13 -6.93 12.54 2.14
C VAL A 13 -8.27 12.96 2.72
N CYS A 14 -9.32 12.20 2.43
CA CYS A 14 -10.63 12.35 3.08
C CYS A 14 -10.80 11.34 4.22
N GLY A 15 -11.55 11.70 5.25
CA GLY A 15 -11.80 10.86 6.42
C GLY A 15 -12.35 11.64 7.60
N ASN A 16 -12.55 10.98 8.72
CA ASN A 16 -12.98 11.57 9.98
C ASN A 16 -11.86 11.58 11.02
N LYS A 17 -11.97 12.50 11.97
CA LYS A 17 -11.25 12.48 13.24
C LYS A 17 -12.10 11.70 14.25
N ASP A 18 -11.87 10.41 14.32
CA ASP A 18 -12.71 9.48 15.09
C ASP A 18 -12.19 9.25 16.53
N GLY A 19 -10.99 9.74 16.87
CA GLY A 19 -10.36 9.57 18.18
C GLY A 19 -10.03 8.12 18.53
N VAL A 20 -9.82 7.26 17.52
CA VAL A 20 -9.50 5.84 17.72
C VAL A 20 -8.00 5.68 17.92
N GLU A 21 -7.58 5.13 19.06
CA GLU A 21 -6.17 5.03 19.47
C GLU A 21 -5.30 4.31 18.42
N SER A 22 -5.81 3.22 17.81
CA SER A 22 -5.09 2.46 16.78
C SER A 22 -5.08 3.13 15.40
N MET A 23 -5.78 4.28 15.26
CA MET A 23 -5.86 5.06 14.03
C MET A 23 -5.78 6.56 14.36
N PRO A 24 -4.58 7.09 14.64
CA PRO A 24 -4.41 8.49 15.01
C PRO A 24 -5.03 9.46 14.00
N ASP A 25 -5.65 10.52 14.51
CA ASP A 25 -6.26 11.54 13.67
C ASP A 25 -5.21 12.36 12.90
N GLY A 26 -5.60 12.83 11.73
CA GLY A 26 -4.77 13.61 10.81
C GLY A 26 -5.52 14.81 10.21
N GLU A 27 -5.01 15.33 9.09
CA GLU A 27 -5.57 16.49 8.39
C GLU A 27 -6.40 16.05 7.17
N PHE A 28 -7.70 15.83 7.39
CA PHE A 28 -8.60 15.24 6.41
C PHE A 28 -9.55 16.23 5.75
N LEU A 29 -9.90 15.94 4.51
CA LEU A 29 -11.10 16.44 3.84
C LEU A 29 -12.32 15.70 4.38
N PRO A 30 -13.55 16.25 4.25
CA PRO A 30 -14.75 15.55 4.68
C PRO A 30 -14.83 14.13 4.07
N PRO A 31 -15.31 13.13 4.82
CA PRO A 31 -15.42 11.76 4.33
C PRO A 31 -16.58 11.61 3.34
N PHE A 32 -16.62 10.48 2.66
CA PHE A 32 -17.86 10.01 2.03
C PHE A 32 -18.80 9.46 3.11
N GLU A 33 -20.11 9.58 2.88
CA GLU A 33 -21.10 9.02 3.79
C GLU A 33 -21.17 7.49 3.68
N LEU A 34 -21.46 6.84 4.78
CA LEU A 34 -21.81 5.41 4.79
C LEU A 34 -23.16 5.20 4.11
N ASN A 35 -23.34 4.06 3.45
CA ASN A 35 -24.67 3.67 3.00
C ASN A 35 -25.51 3.10 4.16
N CYS A 36 -26.79 2.84 3.89
CA CYS A 36 -27.72 2.40 4.93
C CYS A 36 -27.32 1.09 5.63
N VAL A 37 -26.77 0.13 4.88
CA VAL A 37 -26.32 -1.15 5.42
C VAL A 37 -25.02 -0.98 6.21
N GLU A 38 -24.04 -0.24 5.68
CA GLU A 38 -22.80 0.09 6.39
C GLU A 38 -23.08 0.81 7.71
N ALA A 39 -23.99 1.80 7.72
CA ALA A 39 -24.37 2.52 8.94
C ALA A 39 -25.09 1.59 9.95
N HIS A 40 -25.93 0.68 9.48
CA HIS A 40 -26.57 -0.33 10.33
C HIS A 40 -25.54 -1.26 10.98
N ILE A 41 -24.60 -1.78 10.20
CA ILE A 41 -23.53 -2.65 10.69
C ILE A 41 -22.60 -1.89 11.65
N GLN A 42 -22.27 -0.62 11.34
CA GLN A 42 -21.49 0.25 12.24
C GLN A 42 -22.12 0.34 13.63
N LYS A 43 -23.44 0.59 13.68
CA LYS A 43 -24.20 0.67 14.94
C LYS A 43 -24.15 -0.65 15.70
N SER A 44 -24.44 -1.77 15.00
CA SER A 44 -24.40 -3.11 15.59
C SER A 44 -23.03 -3.48 16.17
N ILE A 45 -21.96 -3.21 15.43
CA ILE A 45 -20.59 -3.47 15.88
C ILE A 45 -20.27 -2.67 17.15
N LYS A 46 -20.66 -1.39 17.18
CA LYS A 46 -20.43 -0.53 18.34
C LYS A 46 -21.20 -1.02 19.57
N GLU A 47 -22.48 -1.37 19.41
CA GLU A 47 -23.36 -1.79 20.50
C GLU A 47 -23.00 -3.17 21.06
N ASN A 48 -22.66 -4.13 20.18
CA ASN A 48 -22.42 -5.51 20.61
C ASN A 48 -20.97 -5.80 20.98
N PHE A 49 -20.00 -5.06 20.42
CA PHE A 49 -18.57 -5.37 20.58
C PHE A 49 -17.75 -4.19 21.11
N GLY A 50 -18.30 -2.98 21.18
CA GLY A 50 -17.54 -1.78 21.54
C GLY A 50 -16.45 -1.39 20.53
N ARG A 51 -16.44 -2.01 19.36
CA ARG A 51 -15.47 -1.77 18.29
C ARG A 51 -15.88 -0.59 17.41
N TYR A 52 -14.92 -0.05 16.66
CA TYR A 52 -15.15 1.12 15.81
C TYR A 52 -15.04 0.72 14.33
N LEU A 53 -16.16 0.82 13.63
CA LEU A 53 -16.18 0.89 12.18
C LEU A 53 -16.15 2.37 11.80
N VAL A 54 -15.08 2.78 11.14
CA VAL A 54 -14.80 4.18 10.82
C VAL A 54 -14.75 4.40 9.31
N HIS A 55 -14.90 5.65 8.87
CA HIS A 55 -14.69 6.00 7.47
C HIS A 55 -13.24 5.72 7.08
N ALA A 56 -13.04 5.01 5.99
CA ALA A 56 -11.69 4.81 5.46
C ALA A 56 -11.06 6.13 5.04
N ARG A 57 -9.74 6.21 5.20
CA ARG A 57 -8.93 7.38 4.85
C ARG A 57 -8.38 7.20 3.45
N TRP A 58 -9.10 7.79 2.49
CA TRP A 58 -8.78 7.66 1.07
C TRP A 58 -8.26 8.97 0.49
N ALA A 59 -7.27 8.90 -0.37
CA ALA A 59 -6.74 10.08 -1.06
C ALA A 59 -7.66 10.51 -2.23
N HIS A 60 -8.92 10.85 -1.86
CA HIS A 60 -9.97 11.32 -2.77
C HIS A 60 -10.41 12.73 -2.39
N ILE A 61 -10.40 13.62 -3.35
CA ILE A 61 -10.79 15.03 -3.14
C ILE A 61 -12.32 15.12 -3.08
N THR A 62 -12.84 15.09 -1.88
CA THR A 62 -14.27 15.31 -1.61
C THR A 62 -14.61 16.81 -1.60
N GLN A 63 -13.67 17.63 -1.11
CA GLN A 63 -13.75 19.09 -1.10
C GLN A 63 -12.38 19.66 -1.45
N PRO A 64 -12.17 20.18 -2.68
CA PRO A 64 -10.86 20.67 -3.08
C PRO A 64 -10.45 21.90 -2.30
N LYS A 65 -9.20 21.94 -1.84
CA LYS A 65 -8.49 23.11 -1.33
C LYS A 65 -7.68 23.77 -2.45
N GLU A 66 -7.16 24.97 -2.24
CA GLU A 66 -6.36 25.71 -3.21
C GLU A 66 -5.15 24.90 -3.73
N ILE A 67 -4.49 24.15 -2.84
CA ILE A 67 -3.35 23.29 -3.21
C ILE A 67 -3.74 22.23 -4.26
N HIS A 68 -4.94 21.64 -4.14
CA HIS A 68 -5.42 20.64 -5.08
C HIS A 68 -5.76 21.25 -6.45
N LEU A 69 -6.40 22.43 -6.44
CA LEU A 69 -6.70 23.17 -7.67
C LEU A 69 -5.43 23.60 -8.39
N LYS A 70 -4.40 24.03 -7.66
CA LYS A 70 -3.08 24.32 -8.20
C LYS A 70 -2.39 23.09 -8.80
N GLN A 71 -2.67 21.90 -8.33
CA GLN A 71 -2.22 20.64 -8.96
C GLN A 71 -3.01 20.29 -10.23
N GLY A 72 -4.07 21.01 -10.54
CA GLY A 72 -4.98 20.68 -11.64
C GLY A 72 -6.00 19.60 -11.28
N ARG A 73 -6.19 19.30 -10.00
CA ARG A 73 -7.10 18.27 -9.50
C ARG A 73 -8.43 18.87 -9.07
N GLY A 74 -9.51 18.19 -9.42
CA GLY A 74 -10.87 18.59 -9.08
C GLY A 74 -11.53 17.64 -8.06
N LYS A 75 -12.77 18.02 -7.67
CA LYS A 75 -13.62 17.20 -6.80
C LYS A 75 -13.89 15.81 -7.40
N CYS A 76 -13.95 14.81 -6.57
CA CYS A 76 -14.43 13.48 -6.95
C CYS A 76 -15.90 13.58 -7.39
N MET A 77 -16.17 13.17 -8.62
CA MET A 77 -17.50 13.24 -9.25
C MET A 77 -18.34 11.97 -9.00
N ALA A 78 -17.93 11.12 -8.08
CA ALA A 78 -18.63 9.89 -7.70
C ALA A 78 -19.05 9.02 -8.90
N ARG A 79 -18.21 8.86 -9.89
CA ARG A 79 -18.52 8.15 -11.14
C ARG A 79 -18.43 6.62 -11.04
N ASN A 80 -17.92 6.10 -9.96
CA ASN A 80 -17.66 4.65 -9.75
C ASN A 80 -16.77 4.00 -10.83
N LEU A 81 -15.85 4.78 -11.44
CA LEU A 81 -14.97 4.34 -12.53
C LEU A 81 -13.48 4.53 -12.18
N CYS A 82 -13.13 4.51 -10.89
CA CYS A 82 -11.75 4.78 -10.44
C CYS A 82 -10.72 3.85 -11.06
N MET A 83 -11.06 2.56 -11.23
CA MET A 83 -10.17 1.55 -11.84
C MET A 83 -9.90 1.78 -13.34
N ARG A 84 -10.66 2.66 -13.99
CA ARG A 84 -10.47 3.03 -15.40
C ARG A 84 -9.77 4.38 -15.58
N GLY A 85 -9.24 4.95 -14.49
CA GLY A 85 -8.65 6.29 -14.47
C GLY A 85 -9.68 7.39 -14.18
N CYS A 86 -9.19 8.50 -13.62
CA CYS A 86 -10.01 9.66 -13.25
C CYS A 86 -9.63 10.90 -14.04
N PRO A 87 -10.47 11.37 -14.99
CA PRO A 87 -10.16 12.56 -15.79
C PRO A 87 -10.20 13.86 -14.97
N PHE A 88 -10.75 13.81 -13.74
CA PHE A 88 -10.85 14.97 -12.84
C PHE A 88 -9.71 15.03 -11.82
N GLY A 89 -8.78 14.06 -11.80
CA GLY A 89 -7.77 13.97 -10.76
C GLY A 89 -8.35 13.80 -9.34
N GLY A 90 -9.60 13.29 -9.23
CA GLY A 90 -10.32 13.18 -7.96
C GLY A 90 -9.65 12.24 -6.95
N TYR A 91 -9.05 11.13 -7.39
CA TYR A 91 -8.17 10.34 -6.55
C TYR A 91 -6.70 10.69 -6.79
N PHE A 92 -5.86 10.43 -5.81
CA PHE A 92 -4.43 10.66 -5.93
C PHE A 92 -3.76 9.60 -6.84
N SER A 93 -2.89 10.09 -7.70
CA SER A 93 -1.85 9.32 -8.37
C SER A 93 -0.68 10.25 -8.69
N SER A 94 0.52 9.71 -8.89
CA SER A 94 1.69 10.52 -9.26
C SER A 94 1.46 11.31 -10.55
N VAL A 95 0.80 10.71 -11.54
CA VAL A 95 0.51 11.36 -12.83
C VAL A 95 -0.52 12.48 -12.74
N SER A 96 -1.39 12.49 -11.72
CA SER A 96 -2.39 13.55 -11.53
C SER A 96 -1.99 14.61 -10.50
N SER A 97 -0.94 14.40 -9.73
CA SER A 97 -0.56 15.25 -8.59
C SER A 97 0.93 15.60 -8.59
N THR A 98 1.78 14.69 -8.11
CA THR A 98 3.20 14.99 -7.83
C THR A 98 4.02 15.26 -9.07
N LEU A 99 3.82 14.56 -10.17
CA LEU A 99 4.57 14.78 -11.42
C LEU A 99 4.23 16.13 -12.06
N PRO A 100 2.94 16.49 -12.31
CA PRO A 100 2.61 17.83 -12.81
C PRO A 100 3.05 18.96 -11.87
N TRP A 101 3.07 18.69 -10.55
CA TRP A 101 3.56 19.67 -9.58
C TRP A 101 5.07 19.89 -9.70
N ALA A 102 5.84 18.80 -9.83
CA ALA A 102 7.28 18.87 -10.04
C ALA A 102 7.65 19.51 -11.40
N GLU A 103 6.91 19.21 -12.45
CA GLU A 103 7.11 19.76 -13.80
C GLU A 103 7.04 21.29 -13.81
N ARG A 104 6.14 21.90 -13.02
CA ARG A 104 6.01 23.36 -12.90
C ARG A 104 7.25 24.06 -12.33
N THR A 105 8.14 23.33 -11.68
CA THR A 105 9.40 23.88 -11.20
C THR A 105 10.42 24.15 -12.32
N GLY A 106 10.20 23.55 -13.50
CA GLY A 106 11.16 23.55 -14.61
C GLY A 106 12.41 22.69 -14.36
N ASN A 107 12.45 21.94 -13.26
CA ASN A 107 13.63 21.16 -12.85
C ASN A 107 13.39 19.63 -12.95
N LEU A 108 12.24 19.19 -13.50
CA LEU A 108 11.93 17.79 -13.69
C LEU A 108 12.35 17.33 -15.09
N THR A 109 13.11 16.25 -15.17
CA THR A 109 13.32 15.47 -16.39
C THR A 109 12.82 14.05 -16.18
N ILE A 110 11.86 13.61 -17.00
CA ILE A 110 11.35 12.23 -17.00
C ILE A 110 11.94 11.52 -18.21
N ARG A 111 12.59 10.39 -17.98
CA ARG A 111 13.08 9.53 -19.05
C ARG A 111 12.34 8.18 -19.01
N PRO A 112 11.32 7.99 -19.83
CA PRO A 112 10.65 6.69 -19.96
C PRO A 112 11.54 5.67 -20.69
N HIS A 113 11.09 4.43 -20.79
CA HIS A 113 11.81 3.33 -21.46
C HIS A 113 13.22 3.10 -20.93
N SER A 114 13.43 3.35 -19.64
CA SER A 114 14.73 3.22 -18.96
C SER A 114 14.67 2.10 -17.93
N VAL A 115 15.22 0.95 -18.27
CA VAL A 115 15.32 -0.19 -17.35
C VAL A 115 16.57 0.00 -16.49
N VAL A 116 16.39 0.26 -15.21
CA VAL A 116 17.52 0.50 -14.30
C VAL A 116 18.22 -0.82 -14.01
N HIS A 117 19.46 -0.93 -14.46
CA HIS A 117 20.30 -2.10 -14.26
C HIS A 117 20.96 -2.09 -12.88
N SER A 118 21.63 -1.00 -12.52
CA SER A 118 22.42 -0.91 -11.28
C SER A 118 22.79 0.53 -10.94
N ILE A 119 23.19 0.75 -9.70
CA ILE A 119 23.83 1.96 -9.23
C ILE A 119 25.34 1.84 -9.42
N ILE A 120 25.98 2.89 -9.91
CA ILE A 120 27.41 2.96 -10.13
C ILE A 120 28.09 3.49 -8.86
N TYR A 121 28.93 2.68 -8.24
CA TYR A 121 29.72 3.08 -7.07
C TYR A 121 31.13 3.52 -7.50
N ASP A 122 31.52 4.72 -7.11
CA ASP A 122 32.86 5.27 -7.31
C ASP A 122 33.74 4.94 -6.10
N GLU A 123 34.62 3.96 -6.24
CA GLU A 123 35.47 3.48 -5.16
C GLU A 123 36.49 4.53 -4.68
N LYS A 124 36.91 5.44 -5.58
CA LYS A 124 37.85 6.51 -5.22
C LYS A 124 37.19 7.58 -4.37
N LYS A 125 35.93 7.89 -4.66
CA LYS A 125 35.15 8.88 -3.91
C LYS A 125 34.41 8.28 -2.72
N GLY A 126 34.30 6.95 -2.63
CA GLY A 126 33.57 6.27 -1.57
C GLY A 126 32.06 6.53 -1.57
N LYS A 127 31.47 6.81 -2.76
CA LYS A 127 30.05 7.12 -2.91
C LYS A 127 29.50 6.69 -4.27
N ALA A 128 28.17 6.63 -4.38
CA ALA A 128 27.52 6.42 -5.66
C ALA A 128 27.72 7.63 -6.58
N SER A 129 27.97 7.39 -7.85
CA SER A 129 28.17 8.44 -8.86
C SER A 129 27.00 8.59 -9.82
N GLY A 130 26.19 7.54 -9.98
CA GLY A 130 25.09 7.54 -10.94
C GLY A 130 24.38 6.20 -11.03
N VAL A 131 23.61 6.03 -12.09
CA VAL A 131 22.89 4.80 -12.41
C VAL A 131 23.20 4.34 -13.83
N ARG A 132 23.23 3.04 -14.05
CA ARG A 132 23.27 2.41 -15.35
C ARG A 132 21.90 1.95 -15.74
N ILE A 133 21.43 2.35 -16.91
CA ILE A 133 20.15 1.93 -17.48
C ILE A 133 20.35 1.19 -18.79
N ILE A 134 19.35 0.42 -19.17
CA ILE A 134 19.22 -0.13 -20.52
C ILE A 134 18.04 0.56 -21.17
N ASP A 135 18.23 1.16 -22.32
CA ASP A 135 17.16 1.75 -23.11
C ASP A 135 16.31 0.64 -23.71
N ALA A 136 15.02 0.58 -23.33
CA ALA A 136 14.13 -0.51 -23.74
C ALA A 136 13.81 -0.50 -25.26
N ASN A 137 14.10 0.59 -25.97
CA ASN A 137 13.85 0.68 -27.41
C ASN A 137 15.09 0.30 -28.25
N THR A 138 16.30 0.61 -27.74
CA THR A 138 17.56 0.42 -28.50
C THR A 138 18.44 -0.69 -27.93
N ASN A 139 18.18 -1.14 -26.70
CA ASN A 139 19.03 -2.03 -25.90
C ASN A 139 20.42 -1.44 -25.58
N GLU A 140 20.62 -0.15 -25.78
CA GLU A 140 21.87 0.51 -25.41
C GLU A 140 21.99 0.67 -23.90
N VAL A 141 23.20 0.47 -23.40
CA VAL A 141 23.54 0.74 -22.00
C VAL A 141 23.97 2.19 -21.88
N ILE A 142 23.28 2.96 -21.03
CA ILE A 142 23.52 4.39 -20.83
C ILE A 142 23.74 4.66 -19.36
N GLU A 143 24.65 5.57 -19.03
CA GLU A 143 24.94 5.99 -17.66
C GLU A 143 24.46 7.43 -17.41
N TYR A 144 23.77 7.62 -16.28
CA TYR A 144 23.35 8.93 -15.80
C TYR A 144 24.01 9.21 -14.46
N PHE A 145 24.60 10.38 -14.32
CA PHE A 145 25.35 10.77 -13.13
C PHE A 145 24.54 11.74 -12.26
N ALA A 146 24.59 11.54 -10.94
CA ALA A 146 23.88 12.36 -9.96
C ALA A 146 24.65 12.44 -8.65
N ARG A 147 24.42 13.53 -7.90
CA ARG A 147 25.00 13.69 -6.55
C ARG A 147 24.27 12.87 -5.51
N ILE A 148 22.97 12.73 -5.65
CA ILE A 148 22.07 12.00 -4.74
C ILE A 148 21.21 11.06 -5.57
N ILE A 149 20.98 9.85 -5.06
CA ILE A 149 20.16 8.82 -5.72
C ILE A 149 19.08 8.35 -4.75
N PHE A 150 17.82 8.43 -5.18
CA PHE A 150 16.69 7.79 -4.53
C PHE A 150 16.30 6.53 -5.29
N VAL A 151 16.25 5.39 -4.59
CA VAL A 151 15.84 4.09 -5.14
C VAL A 151 14.42 3.82 -4.68
N ASN A 152 13.47 3.97 -5.59
CA ASN A 152 12.03 3.83 -5.33
C ASN A 152 11.36 3.03 -6.46
N ALA A 153 11.90 1.85 -6.71
CA ALA A 153 11.47 0.98 -7.81
C ALA A 153 10.40 -0.05 -7.40
N SER A 154 9.67 0.18 -6.30
CA SER A 154 8.88 -0.80 -5.55
C SER A 154 9.76 -1.77 -4.73
N ALA A 155 9.25 -2.29 -3.62
CA ALA A 155 10.07 -3.02 -2.64
C ALA A 155 10.96 -4.10 -3.26
N LEU A 156 10.38 -4.97 -4.07
CA LEU A 156 11.11 -6.09 -4.68
C LEU A 156 12.14 -5.60 -5.71
N ASN A 157 11.76 -4.68 -6.59
CA ASN A 157 12.67 -4.14 -7.61
C ASN A 157 13.76 -3.24 -7.03
N SER A 158 13.50 -2.52 -5.94
CA SER A 158 14.55 -1.78 -5.22
C SER A 158 15.60 -2.74 -4.65
N ASN A 159 15.18 -3.88 -4.10
CA ASN A 159 16.10 -4.94 -3.69
C ASN A 159 16.88 -5.51 -4.89
N LEU A 160 16.22 -5.76 -6.03
CA LEU A 160 16.88 -6.23 -7.26
C LEU A 160 17.98 -5.26 -7.70
N VAL A 161 17.65 -3.96 -7.80
CA VAL A 161 18.62 -2.93 -8.21
C VAL A 161 19.83 -2.90 -7.28
N LEU A 162 19.60 -2.91 -5.96
CA LEU A 162 20.67 -2.88 -4.97
C LEU A 162 21.53 -4.15 -4.99
N LEU A 163 20.90 -5.34 -5.10
CA LEU A 163 21.60 -6.63 -5.21
C LEU A 163 22.44 -6.71 -6.50
N ASN A 164 21.95 -6.13 -7.59
CA ASN A 164 22.66 -6.09 -8.87
C ASN A 164 23.74 -4.99 -8.95
N SER A 165 23.77 -4.06 -7.98
CA SER A 165 24.75 -2.98 -7.87
C SER A 165 26.03 -3.46 -7.19
N LYS A 166 26.80 -4.30 -7.89
CA LYS A 166 28.04 -4.90 -7.37
C LYS A 166 29.27 -4.06 -7.72
N SER A 167 30.25 -4.05 -6.82
CA SER A 167 31.58 -3.43 -7.00
C SER A 167 32.61 -4.21 -6.19
N ASN A 168 33.89 -3.85 -6.27
CA ASN A 168 34.91 -4.48 -5.42
C ASN A 168 34.62 -4.22 -3.93
N ARG A 169 34.11 -3.03 -3.58
CA ARG A 169 33.72 -2.68 -2.22
C ARG A 169 32.45 -3.43 -1.78
N PHE A 170 31.51 -3.66 -2.67
CA PHE A 170 30.22 -4.29 -2.41
C PHE A 170 29.98 -5.50 -3.33
N PRO A 171 30.69 -6.62 -3.18
CA PRO A 171 30.59 -7.76 -4.09
C PRO A 171 29.23 -8.46 -4.06
N ASN A 172 28.47 -8.30 -2.97
CA ASN A 172 27.15 -8.91 -2.74
C ASN A 172 25.98 -7.93 -2.86
N GLY A 173 26.18 -6.76 -3.52
CA GLY A 173 25.19 -5.72 -3.67
C GLY A 173 25.50 -4.48 -2.82
N LEU A 174 25.03 -3.34 -3.27
CA LEU A 174 25.36 -2.03 -2.68
C LEU A 174 24.90 -1.92 -1.21
N GLY A 175 25.83 -1.64 -0.33
CA GLY A 175 25.58 -1.50 1.11
C GLY A 175 25.38 -2.82 1.87
N ASN A 176 25.57 -3.96 1.23
CA ASN A 176 25.30 -5.30 1.79
C ASN A 176 26.50 -5.87 2.58
N ASP A 177 27.08 -5.10 3.49
CA ASP A 177 28.22 -5.51 4.31
C ASP A 177 27.82 -6.56 5.38
N ASN A 178 26.55 -6.53 5.81
CA ASN A 178 26.02 -7.39 6.86
C ASN A 178 25.26 -8.62 6.32
N GLY A 179 25.11 -8.76 5.00
CA GLY A 179 24.41 -9.88 4.37
C GLY A 179 22.88 -9.87 4.56
N LEU A 180 22.30 -8.71 4.89
CA LEU A 180 20.87 -8.58 5.16
C LEU A 180 20.05 -8.04 3.97
N LEU A 181 20.69 -7.56 2.92
CA LEU A 181 19.98 -7.09 1.72
C LEU A 181 19.19 -8.23 1.11
N GLY A 182 17.91 -7.99 0.89
CA GLY A 182 16.95 -8.97 0.39
C GLY A 182 16.29 -9.83 1.47
N LYS A 183 16.72 -9.78 2.74
CA LYS A 183 16.13 -10.56 3.84
C LYS A 183 15.03 -9.80 4.60
N TYR A 184 14.20 -10.52 5.36
CA TYR A 184 13.08 -9.99 6.14
C TYR A 184 12.02 -9.31 5.25
N VAL A 185 11.77 -9.88 4.09
CA VAL A 185 10.67 -9.48 3.23
C VAL A 185 9.35 -9.93 3.83
N ALA A 186 8.36 -9.08 3.82
CA ALA A 186 7.04 -9.33 4.36
C ALA A 186 5.96 -8.70 3.47
N PHE A 187 4.73 -9.16 3.66
CA PHE A 187 3.57 -8.77 2.86
C PHE A 187 2.37 -8.62 3.79
N HIS A 188 1.33 -7.91 3.41
CA HIS A 188 0.07 -8.03 4.13
C HIS A 188 -0.60 -9.37 3.83
N ASN A 189 -1.27 -9.93 4.84
CA ASN A 189 -2.07 -11.13 4.70
C ASN A 189 -3.51 -10.75 4.36
N TYR A 190 -3.88 -10.91 3.08
CA TYR A 190 -5.21 -10.62 2.54
C TYR A 190 -6.02 -11.87 2.22
N ARG A 191 -5.56 -13.03 2.60
CA ARG A 191 -6.11 -14.29 2.09
C ARG A 191 -7.52 -14.62 2.61
N ALA A 192 -8.03 -13.91 3.62
CA ALA A 192 -9.31 -14.22 4.24
C ALA A 192 -10.39 -13.15 4.01
N SER A 193 -11.60 -13.61 3.74
CA SER A 193 -12.79 -12.78 3.60
C SER A 193 -14.04 -13.48 4.14
N VAL A 194 -15.05 -12.68 4.50
CA VAL A 194 -16.37 -13.13 4.92
C VAL A 194 -17.42 -12.33 4.14
N GLY A 195 -18.35 -13.02 3.50
CA GLY A 195 -19.46 -12.43 2.76
C GLY A 195 -20.81 -12.80 3.37
N ALA A 196 -21.82 -11.96 3.19
CA ALA A 196 -23.16 -12.21 3.67
C ALA A 196 -24.22 -11.42 2.88
N GLU A 197 -25.47 -11.79 3.07
CA GLU A 197 -26.64 -11.06 2.56
C GLU A 197 -27.32 -10.28 3.68
N MET A 198 -27.92 -9.12 3.33
CA MET A 198 -28.68 -8.30 4.25
C MET A 198 -30.10 -8.08 3.74
N ASP A 199 -31.08 -8.48 4.51
CA ASP A 199 -32.49 -8.21 4.22
C ASP A 199 -32.87 -6.77 4.58
N GLY A 200 -33.88 -6.27 3.91
CA GLY A 200 -34.38 -4.90 4.12
C GLY A 200 -33.63 -3.86 3.28
N PHE A 201 -33.95 -2.63 3.49
CA PHE A 201 -33.38 -1.48 2.75
C PHE A 201 -33.66 -1.50 1.24
N GLU A 202 -34.67 -2.21 0.76
CA GLU A 202 -35.02 -2.31 -0.66
C GLU A 202 -35.50 -0.97 -1.26
N ASP A 203 -35.87 0.01 -0.41
CA ASP A 203 -36.18 1.38 -0.79
C ASP A 203 -34.92 2.24 -1.05
N LYS A 204 -33.72 1.72 -0.80
CA LYS A 204 -32.45 2.42 -0.96
C LYS A 204 -31.62 1.82 -2.10
N TYR A 205 -30.97 2.73 -2.83
CA TYR A 205 -29.98 2.40 -3.85
C TYR A 205 -28.91 3.48 -3.90
N TYR A 206 -27.66 3.07 -3.92
CA TYR A 206 -26.52 3.98 -3.96
C TYR A 206 -25.67 3.70 -5.20
N PHE A 207 -25.21 4.76 -5.84
CA PHE A 207 -24.36 4.69 -7.01
C PHE A 207 -23.23 5.73 -6.91
N GLY A 208 -22.06 5.37 -7.44
CA GLY A 208 -20.96 6.31 -7.60
C GLY A 208 -20.13 6.59 -6.35
N ARG A 209 -20.23 5.78 -5.30
CA ARG A 209 -19.50 5.95 -4.04
C ARG A 209 -18.14 5.26 -3.97
N ASN A 210 -17.69 4.60 -4.99
CA ASN A 210 -16.42 3.88 -4.97
C ASN A 210 -15.22 4.83 -5.14
N PRO A 211 -14.12 4.68 -4.37
CA PRO A 211 -13.98 3.79 -3.24
C PRO A 211 -14.30 4.54 -1.94
N SER A 212 -15.10 3.98 -1.08
CA SER A 212 -15.42 4.58 0.22
C SER A 212 -15.71 3.54 1.28
N GLU A 213 -15.07 2.39 1.15
CA GLU A 213 -15.19 1.28 2.09
C GLU A 213 -14.80 1.74 3.49
N PRO A 214 -15.69 1.59 4.50
CA PRO A 214 -15.32 1.78 5.88
C PRO A 214 -14.40 0.67 6.37
N ILE A 215 -13.71 0.93 7.47
CA ILE A 215 -12.79 -0.01 8.07
C ILE A 215 -13.09 -0.21 9.55
N ILE A 216 -12.91 -1.45 10.03
CA ILE A 216 -12.86 -1.73 11.45
C ILE A 216 -11.38 -1.62 11.86
N ALA A 217 -11.09 -0.62 12.69
CA ALA A 217 -9.75 -0.41 13.22
C ALA A 217 -9.26 -1.64 13.98
N ASN A 218 -7.98 -1.94 13.92
CA ASN A 218 -7.40 -3.04 14.69
C ASN A 218 -7.78 -2.94 16.17
N TYR A 219 -8.26 -4.03 16.72
CA TYR A 219 -8.69 -4.17 18.11
C TYR A 219 -7.94 -5.31 18.84
N ARG A 220 -6.97 -5.96 18.19
CA ARG A 220 -6.17 -7.06 18.75
C ARG A 220 -4.78 -6.60 19.14
N ASN A 221 -4.27 -7.10 20.23
CA ASN A 221 -2.88 -6.93 20.70
C ASN A 221 -2.42 -5.46 20.78
N LEU A 222 -3.32 -4.51 21.10
CA LEU A 222 -3.01 -3.06 21.03
C LEU A 222 -2.01 -2.61 22.12
N LYS A 223 -2.22 -3.04 23.36
CA LYS A 223 -1.41 -2.60 24.53
C LYS A 223 -0.58 -3.74 25.11
N LYS A 224 -1.07 -4.93 24.99
CA LYS A 224 -0.44 -6.19 25.42
C LYS A 224 -0.86 -7.29 24.45
N GLN A 225 -0.08 -8.33 24.41
CA GLN A 225 -0.46 -9.52 23.65
C GLN A 225 -1.58 -10.25 24.38
N GLU A 226 -2.73 -10.38 23.74
CA GLU A 226 -3.94 -11.04 24.25
C GLU A 226 -4.28 -12.30 23.46
N MET A 227 -3.77 -12.41 22.23
CA MET A 227 -4.02 -13.53 21.33
C MET A 227 -2.83 -14.48 21.29
N GLU A 228 -3.06 -15.72 20.82
CA GLU A 228 -2.00 -16.71 20.60
C GLU A 228 -1.13 -16.41 19.36
N TYR A 229 -1.29 -15.24 18.76
CA TYR A 229 -0.50 -14.71 17.64
C TYR A 229 -0.04 -13.28 17.92
N VAL A 230 1.05 -12.88 17.28
CA VAL A 230 1.60 -11.51 17.35
C VAL A 230 1.05 -10.67 16.20
N GLY A 231 0.97 -9.35 16.42
CA GLY A 231 0.39 -8.43 15.44
C GLY A 231 -1.12 -8.33 15.53
N GLY A 232 -1.74 -7.87 14.45
CA GLY A 232 -3.17 -7.69 14.35
C GLY A 232 -3.63 -7.51 12.91
N PHE A 233 -4.88 -7.14 12.74
CA PHE A 233 -5.46 -6.90 11.42
C PHE A 233 -6.43 -5.71 11.44
N THR A 234 -6.45 -5.00 10.32
CA THR A 234 -7.54 -4.10 9.95
C THR A 234 -8.53 -4.86 9.11
N THR A 235 -9.82 -4.64 9.33
CA THR A 235 -10.87 -5.24 8.51
C THR A 235 -11.47 -4.17 7.60
N PHE A 236 -11.37 -4.36 6.30
CA PHE A 236 -12.13 -3.58 5.33
C PHE A 236 -13.53 -4.17 5.22
N MET A 237 -14.52 -3.32 5.06
CA MET A 237 -15.90 -3.71 4.98
C MET A 237 -16.61 -2.87 3.94
N GLY A 238 -17.53 -3.47 3.22
CA GLY A 238 -18.40 -2.76 2.31
C GLY A 238 -19.74 -3.45 2.18
N ALA A 239 -20.73 -2.67 1.73
CA ALA A 239 -22.01 -3.19 1.37
C ALA A 239 -22.49 -2.57 0.07
N SER A 240 -23.07 -3.37 -0.79
CA SER A 240 -23.63 -2.91 -2.06
C SER A 240 -24.94 -3.63 -2.34
N ARG A 241 -25.81 -2.95 -3.07
CA ARG A 241 -27.00 -3.56 -3.62
C ARG A 241 -26.72 -4.05 -5.02
N GLU A 242 -27.15 -5.26 -5.35
CA GLU A 242 -27.06 -5.77 -6.70
C GLU A 242 -27.77 -4.82 -7.67
N GLY A 243 -27.17 -4.59 -8.82
CA GLY A 243 -27.76 -3.77 -9.89
C GLY A 243 -28.91 -4.46 -10.60
N TRP A 244 -29.52 -3.76 -11.55
CA TRP A 244 -30.63 -4.25 -12.36
C TRP A 244 -30.33 -5.54 -13.15
N TRP A 245 -29.05 -5.83 -13.40
CA TRP A 245 -28.57 -6.99 -14.13
C TRP A 245 -27.92 -8.04 -13.21
N GLY A 246 -28.01 -7.84 -11.91
CA GLY A 246 -27.56 -8.84 -10.96
C GLY A 246 -28.41 -10.11 -11.05
N ASN A 247 -27.75 -11.26 -10.97
CA ASN A 247 -28.38 -12.57 -10.86
C ASN A 247 -29.32 -12.95 -12.02
N THR A 248 -28.96 -12.55 -13.25
CA THR A 248 -29.77 -12.89 -14.47
C THR A 248 -29.18 -14.06 -15.27
N GLU A 249 -28.07 -14.66 -14.82
CA GLU A 249 -27.26 -15.60 -15.61
C GLU A 249 -28.01 -16.86 -16.10
N ASN A 250 -29.05 -17.28 -15.38
CA ASN A 250 -29.79 -18.49 -15.72
C ASN A 250 -31.22 -18.23 -16.22
N GLU A 251 -31.55 -16.97 -16.50
CA GLU A 251 -32.88 -16.58 -16.90
C GLU A 251 -32.97 -16.28 -18.41
N ILE A 252 -34.07 -16.61 -19.02
CA ILE A 252 -34.38 -16.33 -20.43
C ILE A 252 -35.79 -15.75 -20.59
N GLY A 253 -36.02 -15.04 -21.67
CA GLY A 253 -37.35 -14.59 -22.07
C GLY A 253 -37.99 -13.60 -21.10
N GLU A 254 -39.22 -13.88 -20.69
CA GLU A 254 -40.02 -13.02 -19.81
C GLU A 254 -39.46 -12.97 -18.39
N ALA A 255 -38.94 -14.08 -17.87
CA ALA A 255 -38.32 -14.15 -16.55
C ALA A 255 -37.07 -13.25 -16.47
N LEU A 256 -36.23 -13.27 -17.50
CA LEU A 256 -35.07 -12.35 -17.59
C LEU A 256 -35.52 -10.89 -17.59
N LYS A 257 -36.53 -10.54 -18.36
CA LYS A 257 -37.05 -9.17 -18.42
C LYS A 257 -37.62 -8.72 -17.09
N ALA A 258 -38.36 -9.58 -16.39
CA ALA A 258 -38.90 -9.28 -15.06
C ALA A 258 -37.80 -9.04 -14.02
N LYS A 259 -36.76 -9.88 -13.97
CA LYS A 259 -35.61 -9.72 -13.09
C LYS A 259 -34.81 -8.45 -13.42
N ALA A 260 -34.57 -8.17 -14.70
CA ALA A 260 -33.82 -6.98 -15.13
C ALA A 260 -34.54 -5.64 -14.84
N GLN A 261 -35.79 -5.66 -14.42
CA GLN A 261 -36.55 -4.45 -14.06
C GLN A 261 -36.44 -4.06 -12.58
N GLN A 262 -35.81 -4.87 -11.75
CA GLN A 262 -35.65 -4.62 -10.33
C GLN A 262 -34.20 -4.81 -9.90
N PRO A 263 -33.66 -3.96 -9.00
CA PRO A 263 -32.38 -4.23 -8.40
C PRO A 263 -32.48 -5.44 -7.47
N GLY A 264 -31.41 -6.19 -7.35
CA GLY A 264 -31.30 -7.30 -6.43
C GLY A 264 -31.25 -6.91 -4.96
N GLY A 265 -30.87 -7.84 -4.10
CA GLY A 265 -30.73 -7.65 -2.67
C GLY A 265 -29.44 -6.93 -2.27
N TRP A 266 -29.28 -6.67 -0.98
CA TRP A 266 -28.04 -6.16 -0.41
C TRP A 266 -27.09 -7.29 -0.05
N THR A 267 -25.83 -7.13 -0.43
CA THR A 267 -24.71 -7.96 0.01
C THR A 267 -23.71 -7.12 0.80
N THR A 268 -23.02 -7.77 1.72
CA THR A 268 -21.93 -7.17 2.48
C THR A 268 -20.75 -8.11 2.53
N TYR A 269 -19.56 -7.54 2.69
CA TYR A 269 -18.33 -8.31 2.81
C TYR A 269 -17.38 -7.65 3.81
N MET A 270 -16.53 -8.48 4.39
CA MET A 270 -15.38 -8.08 5.19
C MET A 270 -14.15 -8.82 4.65
N TYR A 271 -13.02 -8.13 4.51
CA TYR A 271 -11.74 -8.77 4.19
C TYR A 271 -10.64 -8.30 5.10
N MET A 272 -9.68 -9.18 5.32
CA MET A 272 -8.58 -8.98 6.23
C MET A 272 -7.43 -8.23 5.57
N GLN A 273 -6.84 -7.28 6.28
CA GLN A 273 -5.48 -6.81 6.03
C GLN A 273 -4.67 -7.08 7.29
N GLY A 274 -4.03 -8.25 7.31
CA GLY A 274 -3.28 -8.75 8.45
C GLY A 274 -1.80 -8.37 8.40
N GLU A 275 -1.23 -8.16 9.57
CA GLU A 275 0.20 -7.93 9.72
C GLU A 275 0.96 -9.25 9.58
N THR A 276 2.00 -9.27 8.75
CA THR A 276 2.94 -10.39 8.65
C THR A 276 4.23 -10.04 9.35
N ILE A 277 4.72 -10.93 10.20
CA ILE A 277 5.95 -10.72 10.96
C ILE A 277 7.16 -11.01 10.05
N PRO A 278 8.06 -10.04 9.81
CA PRO A 278 9.25 -10.25 9.00
C PRO A 278 10.18 -11.30 9.61
N LYS A 279 10.57 -12.30 8.85
CA LYS A 279 11.48 -13.37 9.26
C LYS A 279 12.64 -13.52 8.26
N GLU A 280 13.80 -13.95 8.74
CA GLU A 280 15.01 -14.03 7.92
C GLU A 280 14.86 -15.06 6.78
N SER A 281 14.06 -16.11 6.99
CA SER A 281 13.74 -17.09 5.97
C SER A 281 12.98 -16.53 4.78
N ASN A 282 12.20 -15.45 4.98
CA ASN A 282 11.50 -14.73 3.93
C ASN A 282 12.48 -13.75 3.28
N HIS A 283 12.91 -14.07 2.05
CA HIS A 283 13.95 -13.30 1.38
C HIS A 283 13.79 -13.29 -0.15
N VAL A 284 14.49 -12.36 -0.75
CA VAL A 284 14.69 -12.31 -2.20
C VAL A 284 16.18 -12.35 -2.52
N ARG A 285 16.52 -12.94 -3.65
CA ARG A 285 17.88 -13.03 -4.18
C ARG A 285 17.88 -12.97 -5.70
N LEU A 286 19.03 -12.70 -6.29
CA LEU A 286 19.18 -12.80 -7.75
C LEU A 286 19.24 -14.28 -8.17
N SER A 287 18.60 -14.59 -9.30
CA SER A 287 18.76 -15.89 -9.95
C SER A 287 20.19 -16.06 -10.49
N GLU A 288 20.73 -17.26 -10.35
CA GLU A 288 22.03 -17.62 -10.89
C GLU A 288 21.96 -18.03 -12.37
N THR A 289 20.79 -18.44 -12.84
CA THR A 289 20.60 -19.06 -14.15
C THR A 289 19.66 -18.28 -15.06
N GLU A 290 18.66 -17.61 -14.51
CA GLU A 290 17.60 -16.95 -15.28
C GLU A 290 17.80 -15.45 -15.33
N LYS A 291 17.56 -14.88 -16.51
CA LYS A 291 17.65 -13.45 -16.79
C LYS A 291 16.41 -12.98 -17.55
N ASP A 292 16.11 -11.71 -17.42
CA ASP A 292 15.10 -11.06 -18.24
C ASP A 292 15.61 -10.79 -19.68
N GLN A 293 14.74 -10.19 -20.50
CA GLN A 293 15.06 -9.85 -21.88
C GLN A 293 16.20 -8.84 -22.04
N TRP A 294 16.58 -8.12 -20.99
CA TRP A 294 17.69 -7.16 -20.98
C TRP A 294 18.96 -7.75 -20.35
N GLY A 295 18.96 -9.02 -20.00
CA GLY A 295 20.11 -9.71 -19.41
C GLY A 295 20.29 -9.46 -17.91
N ILE A 296 19.32 -8.84 -17.24
CA ILE A 296 19.32 -8.64 -15.78
C ILE A 296 18.88 -9.94 -15.10
N PRO A 297 19.59 -10.43 -14.06
CA PRO A 297 19.16 -11.59 -13.31
C PRO A 297 17.75 -11.42 -12.76
N LEU A 298 16.89 -12.45 -12.90
CA LEU A 298 15.56 -12.42 -12.29
C LEU A 298 15.65 -12.43 -10.77
N LEU A 299 14.65 -11.86 -10.11
CA LEU A 299 14.51 -11.91 -8.66
C LEU A 299 13.81 -13.22 -8.27
N VAL A 300 14.46 -14.03 -7.47
CA VAL A 300 13.86 -15.21 -6.84
C VAL A 300 13.34 -14.85 -5.49
N THR A 301 12.04 -15.11 -5.27
CA THR A 301 11.35 -14.84 -4.01
C THR A 301 11.12 -16.14 -3.27
N SER A 302 11.56 -16.20 -2.00
CA SER A 302 11.35 -17.32 -1.07
C SER A 302 10.61 -16.78 0.14
N VAL A 303 9.29 -16.98 0.20
CA VAL A 303 8.43 -16.42 1.23
C VAL A 303 7.31 -17.38 1.58
N ASP A 304 7.02 -17.50 2.89
CA ASP A 304 5.97 -18.35 3.40
C ASP A 304 5.24 -17.67 4.55
N TYR A 305 3.94 -17.99 4.70
CA TYR A 305 3.20 -17.78 5.93
C TYR A 305 3.63 -18.82 6.98
N ASP A 306 3.24 -18.61 8.22
CA ASP A 306 3.47 -19.56 9.31
C ASP A 306 2.23 -19.66 10.22
N ASP A 307 2.37 -20.43 11.31
CA ASP A 307 1.31 -20.64 12.29
C ASP A 307 0.73 -19.34 12.89
N ASN A 308 1.54 -18.28 12.97
CA ASN A 308 1.08 -16.96 13.40
C ASN A 308 0.04 -16.38 12.44
N ASP A 309 0.29 -16.51 11.14
CA ASP A 309 -0.61 -16.02 10.08
C ASP A 309 -1.91 -16.84 10.05
N ASP A 310 -1.81 -18.16 10.22
CA ASP A 310 -2.97 -19.06 10.23
C ASP A 310 -3.90 -18.81 11.43
N LYS A 311 -3.35 -18.59 12.62
CA LYS A 311 -4.12 -18.21 13.80
C LYS A 311 -4.83 -16.87 13.63
N MET A 312 -4.16 -15.90 13.01
CA MET A 312 -4.75 -14.59 12.71
C MET A 312 -5.92 -14.70 11.73
N VAL A 313 -5.78 -15.50 10.68
CA VAL A 313 -6.86 -15.79 9.71
C VAL A 313 -8.07 -16.42 10.39
N LYS A 314 -7.85 -17.41 11.24
CA LYS A 314 -8.92 -18.08 11.99
C LYS A 314 -9.69 -17.09 12.87
N ASP A 315 -8.99 -16.26 13.64
CA ASP A 315 -9.62 -15.23 14.49
C ASP A 315 -10.40 -14.21 13.64
N PHE A 316 -9.83 -13.75 12.52
CA PHE A 316 -10.52 -12.84 11.61
C PHE A 316 -11.84 -13.41 11.09
N ILE A 317 -11.84 -14.66 10.59
CA ILE A 317 -13.04 -15.32 10.05
C ILE A 317 -14.10 -15.46 11.15
N GLU A 318 -13.72 -15.93 12.32
CA GLU A 318 -14.62 -16.11 13.45
C GLU A 318 -15.25 -14.76 13.88
N GLN A 319 -14.43 -13.75 14.10
CA GLN A 319 -14.89 -12.45 14.56
C GLN A 319 -15.72 -11.68 13.52
N SER A 320 -15.36 -11.76 12.26
CA SER A 320 -16.11 -11.12 11.17
C SER A 320 -17.48 -11.79 10.96
N SER A 321 -17.53 -13.12 11.01
CA SER A 321 -18.78 -13.87 10.92
C SER A 321 -19.71 -13.51 12.09
N LEU A 322 -19.19 -13.44 13.31
CA LEU A 322 -19.96 -13.09 14.50
C LEU A 322 -20.47 -11.62 14.44
N MET A 323 -19.67 -10.68 13.94
CA MET A 323 -20.09 -9.29 13.77
C MET A 323 -21.23 -9.16 12.76
N LEU A 324 -21.16 -9.88 11.63
CA LEU A 324 -22.23 -9.90 10.62
C LEU A 324 -23.48 -10.58 11.13
N GLU A 325 -23.36 -11.70 11.84
CA GLU A 325 -24.49 -12.39 12.49
C GLU A 325 -25.23 -11.45 13.45
N LYS A 326 -24.52 -10.75 14.33
CA LYS A 326 -25.10 -9.77 15.27
C LYS A 326 -25.73 -8.57 14.59
N ALA A 327 -25.29 -8.23 13.37
CA ALA A 327 -25.93 -7.22 12.56
C ALA A 327 -27.19 -7.73 11.82
N GLY A 328 -27.54 -9.02 11.96
CA GLY A 328 -28.70 -9.62 11.32
C GLY A 328 -28.46 -10.08 9.88
N ALA A 329 -27.21 -10.22 9.48
CA ALA A 329 -26.86 -10.77 8.17
C ALA A 329 -27.21 -12.25 8.08
N LYS A 330 -27.49 -12.70 6.84
CA LYS A 330 -27.85 -14.08 6.52
C LYS A 330 -26.88 -14.68 5.52
N ASN A 331 -26.94 -15.98 5.33
CA ASN A 331 -26.14 -16.71 4.36
C ASN A 331 -24.65 -16.36 4.47
N ILE A 332 -24.16 -16.27 5.72
CA ILE A 332 -22.76 -15.92 6.02
C ILE A 332 -21.86 -17.02 5.48
N SER A 333 -20.94 -16.64 4.62
CA SER A 333 -19.92 -17.50 4.04
C SER A 333 -18.53 -16.91 4.28
N HIS A 334 -17.54 -17.77 4.39
CA HIS A 334 -16.15 -17.34 4.54
C HIS A 334 -15.27 -18.02 3.49
N TYR A 335 -14.17 -17.37 3.20
CA TYR A 335 -13.19 -17.84 2.24
C TYR A 335 -11.78 -17.58 2.75
N ASP A 336 -10.93 -18.62 2.71
CA ASP A 336 -9.49 -18.52 2.83
C ASP A 336 -8.90 -19.01 1.50
N SER A 337 -8.20 -18.14 0.79
CA SER A 337 -7.61 -18.48 -0.51
C SER A 337 -6.44 -19.44 -0.41
N HIS A 338 -5.84 -19.57 0.77
CA HIS A 338 -4.58 -20.30 0.98
C HIS A 338 -3.45 -19.87 0.02
N GLN A 339 -3.55 -18.66 -0.55
CA GLN A 339 -2.54 -18.16 -1.48
C GLN A 339 -1.22 -17.88 -0.77
N ALA A 340 -0.13 -17.97 -1.52
CA ALA A 340 1.19 -17.63 -1.01
C ALA A 340 1.33 -16.13 -0.71
N PRO A 341 2.23 -15.72 0.21
CA PRO A 341 2.53 -14.30 0.43
C PRO A 341 2.95 -13.60 -0.85
N GLY A 342 2.55 -12.33 -1.00
CA GLY A 342 2.97 -11.49 -2.13
C GLY A 342 2.16 -11.63 -3.41
N LEU A 343 1.10 -12.45 -3.41
CA LEU A 343 0.16 -12.51 -4.53
C LEU A 343 -0.86 -11.37 -4.54
N ASP A 344 -0.97 -10.62 -3.45
CA ASP A 344 -1.79 -9.42 -3.36
C ASP A 344 -0.96 -8.16 -3.54
N ILE A 345 -0.70 -7.45 -2.43
CA ILE A 345 -0.04 -6.13 -2.45
C ILE A 345 0.79 -5.91 -1.18
N HIS A 346 1.48 -4.77 -1.16
CA HIS A 346 2.20 -4.22 -0.01
C HIS A 346 3.46 -5.01 0.36
N GLU A 347 4.30 -5.27 -0.63
CA GLU A 347 5.63 -5.83 -0.43
C GLU A 347 6.50 -4.87 0.38
N MET A 348 7.16 -5.38 1.39
CA MET A 348 7.97 -4.61 2.35
C MET A 348 9.24 -5.35 2.74
N GLY A 349 10.25 -4.58 3.17
CA GLY A 349 11.49 -5.14 3.69
C GLY A 349 12.54 -5.44 2.62
N GLY A 350 13.57 -6.15 3.02
CA GLY A 350 14.74 -6.45 2.18
C GLY A 350 15.86 -5.40 2.28
N CYS A 351 15.52 -4.11 2.53
CA CYS A 351 16.50 -3.05 2.76
C CYS A 351 16.12 -2.23 4.00
N ARG A 352 15.85 -2.93 5.10
CA ARG A 352 15.22 -2.36 6.30
C ARG A 352 16.02 -1.26 6.98
N MET A 353 15.29 -0.31 7.58
CA MET A 353 15.84 0.75 8.44
C MET A 353 16.26 0.22 9.81
N GLY A 354 17.18 0.93 10.46
CA GLY A 354 17.58 0.68 11.85
C GLY A 354 18.68 1.62 12.30
N ASN A 355 19.02 1.53 13.58
CA ASN A 355 20.03 2.38 14.19
C ASN A 355 21.47 1.80 14.12
N ASP A 356 21.57 0.48 13.93
CA ASP A 356 22.84 -0.23 13.92
C ASP A 356 23.09 -0.83 12.52
N PRO A 357 24.21 -0.45 11.85
CA PRO A 357 24.57 -0.99 10.55
C PRO A 357 24.85 -2.50 10.54
N LYS A 358 25.01 -3.13 11.69
CA LYS A 358 25.16 -4.59 11.78
C LYS A 358 23.85 -5.33 11.53
N ASN A 359 22.71 -4.70 11.77
CA ASN A 359 21.39 -5.32 11.67
C ASN A 359 20.38 -4.54 10.80
N SER A 360 20.83 -3.54 10.06
CA SER A 360 20.03 -2.75 9.13
C SER A 360 20.87 -2.25 7.95
N LEU A 361 20.21 -1.93 6.85
CA LEU A 361 20.85 -1.35 5.65
C LEU A 361 20.77 0.18 5.68
N LEU A 362 19.64 0.71 6.19
CA LEU A 362 19.34 2.13 6.20
C LEU A 362 19.34 2.69 7.62
N ASN A 363 19.77 3.94 7.76
CA ASN A 363 19.62 4.69 8.99
C ASN A 363 18.20 5.30 9.13
N LYS A 364 17.97 6.04 10.20
CA LYS A 364 16.68 6.70 10.48
C LYS A 364 16.23 7.71 9.42
N TRP A 365 17.08 8.12 8.49
CA TRP A 365 16.80 9.05 7.41
C TRP A 365 16.58 8.35 6.05
N ASN A 366 16.39 7.04 6.05
CA ASN A 366 16.28 6.22 4.84
C ASN A 366 17.55 6.21 3.97
N GLN A 367 18.67 6.57 4.52
CA GLN A 367 19.97 6.68 3.87
C GLN A 367 20.77 5.39 4.13
N LEU A 368 21.41 4.82 3.10
CA LEU A 368 22.31 3.68 3.27
C LEU A 368 23.45 4.02 4.27
N HIS A 369 23.70 3.13 5.23
CA HIS A 369 24.77 3.33 6.22
C HIS A 369 26.14 3.50 5.57
N HIS A 370 26.42 2.70 4.54
CA HIS A 370 27.73 2.62 3.89
C HIS A 370 27.82 3.30 2.52
N CYS A 371 26.75 3.96 2.06
CA CYS A 371 26.73 4.77 0.85
C CYS A 371 25.78 5.96 1.03
N LYS A 372 26.28 7.01 1.68
CA LYS A 372 25.47 8.09 2.27
C LYS A 372 24.66 8.93 1.27
N ASN A 373 24.98 8.90 -0.02
CA ASN A 373 24.25 9.63 -1.04
C ASN A 373 23.19 8.78 -1.75
N VAL A 374 22.87 7.59 -1.20
CA VAL A 374 21.78 6.71 -1.69
C VAL A 374 20.73 6.57 -0.60
N PHE A 375 19.48 6.78 -1.00
CA PHE A 375 18.28 6.70 -0.16
C PHE A 375 17.29 5.68 -0.72
N VAL A 376 16.60 4.97 0.17
CA VAL A 376 15.52 4.02 -0.19
C VAL A 376 14.29 4.38 0.64
N THR A 377 13.20 4.79 0.00
CA THR A 377 12.03 5.34 0.70
C THR A 377 10.71 4.65 0.33
N ASP A 378 10.76 3.61 -0.49
CA ASP A 378 9.62 2.75 -0.79
C ASP A 378 9.48 1.60 0.23
N GLY A 379 8.67 0.58 -0.10
CA GLY A 379 8.44 -0.56 0.77
C GLY A 379 9.69 -1.31 1.22
N ALA A 380 10.79 -1.26 0.44
CA ALA A 380 12.04 -1.93 0.82
C ALA A 380 12.62 -1.43 2.15
N CYS A 381 12.37 -0.18 2.53
CA CYS A 381 12.90 0.41 3.77
C CYS A 381 12.18 -0.05 5.05
N MET A 382 11.02 -0.70 4.93
CA MET A 382 10.17 -1.04 6.04
C MET A 382 10.76 -2.14 6.94
N THR A 383 10.47 -2.04 8.24
CA THR A 383 10.90 -2.99 9.27
C THR A 383 9.79 -3.96 9.67
N SER A 384 8.55 -3.66 9.33
CA SER A 384 7.36 -4.49 9.52
C SER A 384 6.27 -4.02 8.56
N THR A 385 5.21 -4.80 8.39
CA THR A 385 4.07 -4.43 7.54
C THR A 385 3.10 -3.51 8.28
N GLY A 386 2.91 -3.72 9.59
CA GLY A 386 1.75 -3.17 10.30
C GLY A 386 0.44 -3.77 9.76
N ASN A 387 -0.68 -3.13 10.06
CA ASN A 387 -2.00 -3.54 9.57
C ASN A 387 -2.72 -2.43 8.80
N GLN A 388 -2.00 -1.40 8.37
CA GLN A 388 -2.51 -0.24 7.62
C GLN A 388 -1.87 -0.21 6.23
N SER A 389 -2.62 0.27 5.23
CA SER A 389 -2.08 0.49 3.88
C SER A 389 -0.90 1.48 3.93
N PRO A 390 0.26 1.15 3.34
CA PRO A 390 1.53 1.82 3.65
C PRO A 390 1.81 3.06 2.80
N SER A 391 1.03 3.38 1.76
CA SER A 391 1.36 4.41 0.77
C SER A 391 1.64 5.79 1.41
N ILE A 392 0.83 6.21 2.39
CA ILE A 392 1.04 7.49 3.06
C ILE A 392 2.33 7.49 3.88
N LEU A 393 2.71 6.35 4.46
CA LEU A 393 3.96 6.19 5.19
C LEU A 393 5.17 6.33 4.26
N TYR A 394 5.14 5.69 3.09
CA TYR A 394 6.20 5.83 2.07
C TYR A 394 6.36 7.28 1.64
N MET A 395 5.26 7.98 1.38
CA MET A 395 5.28 9.40 1.00
C MET A 395 5.84 10.29 2.13
N ALA A 396 5.44 10.05 3.38
CA ALA A 396 5.92 10.78 4.54
C ALA A 396 7.43 10.54 4.78
N LEU A 397 7.89 9.30 4.61
CA LEU A 397 9.31 8.96 4.69
C LEU A 397 10.11 9.60 3.55
N THR A 398 9.56 9.59 2.34
CA THR A 398 10.20 10.22 1.16
C THR A 398 10.33 11.73 1.36
N ALA A 399 9.27 12.42 1.79
CA ALA A 399 9.31 13.85 2.05
C ALA A 399 10.36 14.20 3.13
N ARG A 400 10.41 13.42 4.21
CA ARG A 400 11.42 13.57 5.26
C ARG A 400 12.85 13.35 4.75
N ALA A 401 13.06 12.27 3.99
CA ALA A 401 14.36 11.91 3.46
C ALA A 401 14.87 12.93 2.42
N ALA A 402 13.98 13.43 1.57
CA ALA A 402 14.31 14.45 0.58
C ALA A 402 14.72 15.77 1.24
N ASN A 403 13.98 16.21 2.27
CA ASN A 403 14.36 17.40 3.03
C ASN A 403 15.74 17.23 3.69
N TYR A 404 15.96 16.10 4.36
CA TYR A 404 17.25 15.78 4.97
C TYR A 404 18.40 15.74 3.93
N ALA A 405 18.16 15.14 2.77
CA ALA A 405 19.16 15.05 1.71
C ALA A 405 19.58 16.44 1.17
N VAL A 406 18.62 17.37 1.03
CA VAL A 406 18.91 18.75 0.63
C VAL A 406 19.74 19.45 1.69
N GLU A 407 19.34 19.37 2.97
CA GLU A 407 20.08 19.98 4.07
C GLU A 407 21.54 19.47 4.18
N GLU A 408 21.74 18.16 4.02
CA GLU A 408 23.08 17.56 4.06
C GLU A 408 23.93 17.91 2.83
N MET A 409 23.29 18.05 1.68
CA MET A 409 23.96 18.51 0.45
C MET A 409 24.42 19.96 0.57
N GLU A 410 23.61 20.86 1.16
CA GLU A 410 23.97 22.26 1.41
C GLU A 410 25.14 22.38 2.40
N LYS A 411 25.23 21.48 3.37
CA LYS A 411 26.36 21.38 4.31
C LYS A 411 27.63 20.76 3.71
N GLY A 412 27.55 20.20 2.49
CA GLY A 412 28.66 19.49 1.85
C GLY A 412 28.91 18.07 2.39
N ASN A 413 27.93 17.46 3.07
CA ASN A 413 28.07 16.14 3.66
C ASN A 413 27.72 14.98 2.69
N LEU A 414 27.19 15.28 1.50
CA LEU A 414 26.79 14.32 0.45
C LEU A 414 27.53 14.53 -0.87
#